data_d2c017207199aafb443258573a4ed37d
#
_entry.id   d2c017207199aafb443258573a4ed37d
#
_cell.length_a   1.000
_cell.length_b   1.000
_cell.length_c   1.000
_cell.angle_alpha   90.00
_cell.angle_beta   90.00
_cell.angle_gamma   90.00
#
_symmetry.space_group_name_H-M   'P 1'
#
loop_
_entity.id
_entity.type
_entity.pdbx_description
1 polymer ?
#
loop_
_entity_poly.entity_id
_entity_poly.type
_entity_poly.pdbx_seq_one_letter_code
_entity_poly.pdbx_strand_id
1 'polypeptide(L)'
;MIANTSVSRNAALRTPQFYLLWGILCINVTAGIGILAQASPMMQDMFKRTPLQAAAVVSIISLFNAGGRFLWASGSDYIGRRNTYSIFFAVQLVLFLLIPGLAGRGNWWAFQASLFVVFTMYGGGFATIPAFLADIFGPQNVGAIHGALLTAWSVAAVAGPVIITELSNRAKAALPSGAIYNKVKFASLAQQAKAKEVINKEWPAKLG
;
A
#
# COMPACT_ATOMS: atom_id res chain seq x y z
N MET A 1 -26.94 -11.74 5.25
CA MET A 1 -27.64 -12.64 6.18
C MET A 1 -26.68 -12.94 7.32
N ILE A 2 -27.07 -12.59 8.54
CA ILE A 2 -26.28 -12.93 9.73
C ILE A 2 -26.62 -14.37 10.11
N ALA A 3 -25.59 -15.18 10.43
CA ALA A 3 -25.79 -16.55 10.85
C ALA A 3 -26.67 -16.61 12.14
N ASN A 4 -27.70 -17.44 12.13
CA ASN A 4 -28.61 -17.57 13.27
C ASN A 4 -27.99 -18.27 14.48
N THR A 5 -26.84 -18.92 14.32
CA THR A 5 -26.09 -19.63 15.35
C THR A 5 -24.69 -19.10 15.45
N SER A 6 -24.23 -18.81 16.67
CA SER A 6 -22.87 -18.34 16.89
C SER A 6 -21.90 -19.51 17.05
N VAL A 7 -20.82 -19.47 16.25
CA VAL A 7 -19.75 -20.47 16.24
C VAL A 7 -18.67 -20.08 17.25
N SER A 8 -18.11 -21.02 18.00
CA SER A 8 -16.97 -20.77 18.88
C SER A 8 -15.70 -20.51 18.03
N ARG A 9 -14.72 -19.75 18.59
CA ARG A 9 -13.44 -19.52 17.94
C ARG A 9 -12.76 -20.80 17.47
N ASN A 10 -12.70 -21.82 18.32
CA ASN A 10 -12.00 -23.07 17.98
C ASN A 10 -12.72 -23.84 16.86
N ALA A 11 -14.05 -23.78 16.80
CA ALA A 11 -14.79 -24.34 15.68
C ALA A 11 -14.59 -23.55 14.39
N ALA A 12 -14.59 -22.21 14.45
CA ALA A 12 -14.33 -21.36 13.29
C ALA A 12 -12.95 -21.65 12.67
N LEU A 13 -11.91 -21.79 13.50
CA LEU A 13 -10.54 -22.12 13.07
C LEU A 13 -10.40 -23.47 12.35
N ARG A 14 -11.41 -24.34 12.43
CA ARG A 14 -11.44 -25.64 11.74
C ARG A 14 -12.20 -25.59 10.42
N THR A 15 -12.71 -24.42 10.03
CA THR A 15 -13.50 -24.25 8.80
C THR A 15 -12.67 -23.69 7.65
N PRO A 16 -12.91 -24.13 6.41
CA PRO A 16 -12.24 -23.53 5.25
C PRO A 16 -12.60 -22.05 5.07
N GLN A 17 -13.77 -21.61 5.52
CA GLN A 17 -14.22 -20.22 5.45
C GLN A 17 -13.29 -19.28 6.22
N PHE A 18 -12.78 -19.69 7.37
CA PHE A 18 -11.82 -18.93 8.14
C PHE A 18 -10.51 -18.69 7.33
N TYR A 19 -9.96 -19.73 6.74
CA TYR A 19 -8.72 -19.65 5.99
C TYR A 19 -8.88 -18.89 4.65
N LEU A 20 -10.05 -18.97 4.05
CA LEU A 20 -10.36 -18.14 2.87
C LEU A 20 -10.39 -16.64 3.24
N LEU A 21 -11.05 -16.27 4.35
CA LEU A 21 -11.06 -14.90 4.85
C LEU A 21 -9.66 -14.44 5.28
N TRP A 22 -8.90 -15.33 5.91
CA TRP A 22 -7.51 -15.09 6.27
C TRP A 22 -6.66 -14.78 5.03
N GLY A 23 -6.80 -15.59 3.98
CA GLY A 23 -6.10 -15.38 2.70
C GLY A 23 -6.52 -14.08 2.01
N ILE A 24 -7.81 -13.78 1.96
CA ILE A 24 -8.37 -12.54 1.42
C ILE A 24 -7.75 -11.32 2.15
N LEU A 25 -7.76 -11.33 3.47
CA LEU A 25 -7.18 -10.25 4.26
C LEU A 25 -5.67 -10.16 4.04
N CYS A 26 -4.96 -11.30 4.07
CA CYS A 26 -3.51 -11.36 3.87
C CYS A 26 -3.11 -10.75 2.52
N ILE A 27 -3.76 -11.13 1.42
CA ILE A 27 -3.46 -10.61 0.07
C ILE A 27 -3.75 -9.11 -0.01
N ASN A 28 -4.92 -8.67 0.46
CA ASN A 28 -5.29 -7.25 0.44
C ASN A 28 -4.27 -6.39 1.21
N VAL A 29 -3.87 -6.87 2.38
CA VAL A 29 -2.92 -6.15 3.25
C VAL A 29 -1.50 -6.19 2.71
N THR A 30 -1.05 -7.32 2.17
CA THR A 30 0.28 -7.45 1.54
C THR A 30 0.47 -6.43 0.42
N ALA A 31 -0.53 -6.30 -0.45
CA ALA A 31 -0.52 -5.33 -1.54
C ALA A 31 -0.42 -3.88 -1.03
N GLY A 32 -1.23 -3.51 -0.05
CA GLY A 32 -1.25 -2.16 0.52
C GLY A 32 0.03 -1.81 1.29
N ILE A 33 0.49 -2.69 2.18
CA ILE A 33 1.71 -2.45 2.98
C ILE A 33 2.94 -2.40 2.07
N GLY A 34 3.04 -3.28 1.06
CA GLY A 34 4.15 -3.26 0.11
C GLY A 34 4.28 -1.91 -0.59
N ILE A 35 3.17 -1.36 -1.09
CA ILE A 35 3.16 -0.04 -1.73
C ILE A 35 3.48 1.06 -0.72
N LEU A 36 2.88 1.02 0.47
CA LEU A 36 3.08 2.06 1.49
C LEU A 36 4.55 2.18 1.89
N ALA A 37 5.24 1.06 2.04
CA ALA A 37 6.66 1.02 2.39
C ALA A 37 7.55 1.70 1.32
N GLN A 38 7.13 1.68 0.05
CA GLN A 38 7.86 2.26 -1.08
C GLN A 38 7.26 3.58 -1.59
N ALA A 39 6.15 4.05 -1.03
CA ALA A 39 5.43 5.22 -1.54
C ALA A 39 6.31 6.47 -1.63
N SER A 40 7.01 6.83 -0.55
CA SER A 40 7.90 8.00 -0.53
C SER A 40 9.12 7.85 -1.45
N PRO A 41 9.90 6.74 -1.43
CA PRO A 41 10.97 6.51 -2.41
C PRO A 41 10.47 6.56 -3.85
N MET A 42 9.35 5.92 -4.17
CA MET A 42 8.79 5.94 -5.53
C MET A 42 8.51 7.36 -6.03
N MET A 43 7.95 8.21 -5.20
CA MET A 43 7.65 9.60 -5.57
C MET A 43 8.92 10.42 -5.80
N GLN A 44 9.95 10.20 -5.00
CA GLN A 44 11.23 10.88 -5.14
C GLN A 44 11.99 10.39 -6.39
N ASP A 45 12.05 9.08 -6.59
CA ASP A 45 12.82 8.49 -7.69
C ASP A 45 12.15 8.68 -9.05
N MET A 46 10.83 8.40 -9.15
CA MET A 46 10.11 8.40 -10.43
C MET A 46 9.66 9.80 -10.85
N PHE A 47 9.22 10.63 -9.91
CA PHE A 47 8.67 11.96 -10.21
C PHE A 47 9.54 13.12 -9.74
N LYS A 48 10.75 12.83 -9.22
CA LYS A 48 11.71 13.84 -8.76
C LYS A 48 11.12 14.80 -7.71
N ARG A 49 10.23 14.29 -6.88
CA ARG A 49 9.62 15.08 -5.80
C ARG A 49 10.57 15.24 -4.62
N THR A 50 10.45 16.37 -3.93
CA THR A 50 11.22 16.58 -2.70
C THR A 50 10.73 15.64 -1.58
N PRO A 51 11.55 15.31 -0.58
CA PRO A 51 11.12 14.51 0.56
C PRO A 51 9.86 15.06 1.25
N LEU A 52 9.75 16.38 1.36
CA LEU A 52 8.58 17.04 1.94
C LEU A 52 7.31 16.83 1.09
N GLN A 53 7.41 16.95 -0.23
CA GLN A 53 6.27 16.68 -1.12
C GLN A 53 5.86 15.21 -1.08
N ALA A 54 6.82 14.29 -1.05
CA ALA A 54 6.53 12.87 -0.91
C ALA A 54 5.85 12.54 0.43
N ALA A 55 6.31 13.14 1.53
CA ALA A 55 5.68 13.00 2.84
C ALA A 55 4.25 13.55 2.87
N ALA A 56 3.99 14.69 2.22
CA ALA A 56 2.65 15.26 2.10
C ALA A 56 1.68 14.29 1.39
N VAL A 57 2.12 13.65 0.30
CA VAL A 57 1.30 12.66 -0.41
C VAL A 57 1.04 11.42 0.45
N VAL A 58 2.03 10.94 1.21
CA VAL A 58 1.83 9.82 2.16
C VAL A 58 0.81 10.19 3.23
N SER A 59 0.81 11.44 3.71
CA SER A 59 -0.21 11.93 4.64
C SER A 59 -1.62 11.92 4.02
N ILE A 60 -1.75 12.34 2.77
CA ILE A 60 -3.02 12.28 2.03
C ILE A 60 -3.46 10.81 1.82
N ILE A 61 -2.55 9.90 1.48
CA ILE A 61 -2.82 8.46 1.40
C ILE A 61 -3.43 7.96 2.72
N SER A 62 -2.92 8.41 3.86
CA SER A 62 -3.45 8.03 5.18
C SER A 62 -4.88 8.52 5.40
N LEU A 63 -5.24 9.70 4.89
CA LEU A 63 -6.62 10.21 4.93
C LEU A 63 -7.55 9.36 4.06
N PHE A 64 -7.13 8.97 2.85
CA PHE A 64 -7.90 8.07 2.00
C PHE A 64 -8.06 6.68 2.61
N ASN A 65 -7.03 6.17 3.29
CA ASN A 65 -7.11 4.93 4.05
C ASN A 65 -8.15 5.03 5.19
N ALA A 66 -8.12 6.10 5.97
CA ALA A 66 -9.08 6.34 7.04
C ALA A 66 -10.51 6.54 6.50
N GLY A 67 -10.68 7.41 5.49
CA GLY A 67 -11.96 7.65 4.82
C GLY A 67 -12.54 6.39 4.17
N GLY A 68 -11.68 5.57 3.58
CA GLY A 68 -12.04 4.28 2.99
C GLY A 68 -12.69 3.32 3.99
N ARG A 69 -12.28 3.35 5.26
CA ARG A 69 -12.91 2.54 6.30
C ARG A 69 -14.39 2.85 6.47
N PHE A 70 -14.73 4.15 6.53
CA PHE A 70 -16.13 4.59 6.64
C PHE A 70 -16.93 4.30 5.36
N LEU A 71 -16.37 4.64 4.22
CA LEU A 71 -17.01 4.48 2.93
C LEU A 71 -17.37 3.00 2.66
N TRP A 72 -16.39 2.12 2.79
CA TRP A 72 -16.56 0.71 2.45
C TRP A 72 -17.25 -0.10 3.55
N ALA A 73 -17.12 0.27 4.82
CA ALA A 73 -17.92 -0.34 5.89
C ALA A 73 -19.41 -0.14 5.60
N SER A 74 -19.83 1.11 5.37
CA SER A 74 -21.23 1.43 5.05
C SER A 74 -21.65 0.88 3.68
N GLY A 75 -20.81 1.06 2.65
CA GLY A 75 -21.12 0.58 1.29
C GLY A 75 -21.27 -0.94 1.21
N SER A 76 -20.50 -1.67 1.99
CA SER A 76 -20.56 -3.14 2.00
C SER A 76 -21.86 -3.70 2.61
N ASP A 77 -22.61 -2.91 3.38
CA ASP A 77 -23.94 -3.29 3.87
C ASP A 77 -24.96 -3.39 2.72
N TYR A 78 -24.82 -2.53 1.71
CA TYR A 78 -25.69 -2.50 0.54
C TYR A 78 -25.22 -3.42 -0.58
N ILE A 79 -23.93 -3.44 -0.87
CA ILE A 79 -23.32 -4.21 -1.97
C ILE A 79 -23.20 -5.71 -1.60
N GLY A 80 -23.10 -6.01 -0.31
CA GLY A 80 -22.77 -7.30 0.23
C GLY A 80 -21.26 -7.52 0.39
N ARG A 81 -20.83 -8.14 1.49
CA ARG A 81 -19.40 -8.30 1.86
C ARG A 81 -18.57 -8.99 0.79
N ARG A 82 -19.11 -10.11 0.25
CA ARG A 82 -18.45 -10.86 -0.80
C ARG A 82 -18.18 -10.02 -2.05
N ASN A 83 -19.20 -9.30 -2.51
CA ASN A 83 -19.09 -8.47 -3.71
C ASN A 83 -18.10 -7.30 -3.49
N THR A 84 -18.11 -6.72 -2.29
CA THR A 84 -17.17 -5.65 -1.89
C THR A 84 -15.73 -6.11 -2.05
N TYR A 85 -15.36 -7.29 -1.55
CA TYR A 85 -14.00 -7.82 -1.73
C TYR A 85 -13.70 -8.18 -3.19
N SER A 86 -14.68 -8.68 -3.93
CA SER A 86 -14.51 -8.91 -5.38
C SER A 86 -14.20 -7.61 -6.12
N ILE A 87 -14.87 -6.51 -5.77
CA ILE A 87 -14.59 -5.17 -6.31
C ILE A 87 -13.17 -4.73 -5.91
N PHE A 88 -12.77 -4.92 -4.65
CA PHE A 88 -11.42 -4.57 -4.21
C PHE A 88 -10.36 -5.24 -5.07
N PHE A 89 -10.44 -6.55 -5.25
CA PHE A 89 -9.43 -7.28 -6.03
C PHE A 89 -9.47 -6.93 -7.51
N ALA A 90 -10.65 -6.79 -8.10
CA ALA A 90 -10.78 -6.44 -9.50
C ALA A 90 -10.21 -5.04 -9.80
N VAL A 91 -10.59 -4.03 -9.00
CA VAL A 91 -10.11 -2.65 -9.19
C VAL A 91 -8.62 -2.54 -8.87
N GLN A 92 -8.14 -3.17 -7.78
CA GLN A 92 -6.72 -3.16 -7.45
C GLN A 92 -5.89 -3.83 -8.54
N LEU A 93 -6.34 -4.96 -9.10
CA LEU A 93 -5.65 -5.62 -10.20
C LEU A 93 -5.50 -4.69 -11.40
N VAL A 94 -6.58 -4.03 -11.82
CA VAL A 94 -6.55 -3.07 -12.94
C VAL A 94 -5.59 -1.91 -12.62
N LEU A 95 -5.68 -1.33 -11.43
CA LEU A 95 -4.83 -0.22 -11.05
C LEU A 95 -3.35 -0.62 -10.98
N PHE A 96 -3.02 -1.79 -10.45
CA PHE A 96 -1.63 -2.28 -10.39
C PHE A 96 -1.04 -2.53 -11.77
N LEU A 97 -1.85 -2.93 -12.74
CA LEU A 97 -1.41 -3.06 -14.14
C LEU A 97 -1.22 -1.68 -14.81
N LEU A 98 -2.00 -0.66 -14.43
CA LEU A 98 -1.92 0.68 -15.01
C LEU A 98 -0.81 1.54 -14.38
N ILE A 99 -0.57 1.42 -13.07
CA ILE A 99 0.37 2.27 -12.31
C ILE A 99 1.76 2.35 -12.93
N PRO A 100 2.42 1.25 -13.38
CA PRO A 100 3.73 1.35 -14.02
C PRO A 100 3.72 2.18 -15.30
N GLY A 101 2.68 2.05 -16.12
CA GLY A 101 2.52 2.84 -17.35
C GLY A 101 2.26 4.31 -17.08
N LEU A 102 1.50 4.64 -16.04
CA LEU A 102 1.26 6.03 -15.61
C LEU A 102 2.55 6.69 -15.10
N ALA A 103 3.33 5.95 -14.33
CA ALA A 103 4.61 6.40 -13.82
C ALA A 103 5.62 6.61 -14.96
N GLY A 104 5.71 5.68 -15.91
CA GLY A 104 6.61 5.78 -17.06
C GLY A 104 6.28 6.96 -17.98
N ARG A 105 5.01 7.35 -18.07
CA ARG A 105 4.56 8.55 -18.82
C ARG A 105 4.70 9.86 -18.02
N GLY A 106 5.15 9.80 -16.76
CA GLY A 106 5.25 10.97 -15.89
C GLY A 106 3.91 11.56 -15.47
N ASN A 107 2.81 10.80 -15.60
CA ASN A 107 1.47 11.29 -15.24
C ASN A 107 1.27 11.24 -13.73
N TRP A 108 1.75 12.26 -13.06
CA TRP A 108 1.74 12.43 -11.62
C TRP A 108 0.34 12.35 -10.99
N TRP A 109 -0.63 13.05 -11.57
CA TRP A 109 -1.98 13.12 -11.01
C TRP A 109 -2.72 11.80 -11.09
N ALA A 110 -2.65 11.12 -12.25
CA ALA A 110 -3.27 9.81 -12.41
C ALA A 110 -2.60 8.74 -11.54
N PHE A 111 -1.28 8.81 -11.37
CA PHE A 111 -0.54 7.94 -10.45
C PHE A 111 -1.01 8.12 -9.01
N GLN A 112 -1.09 9.36 -8.50
CA GLN A 112 -1.58 9.62 -7.15
C GLN A 112 -3.03 9.18 -6.95
N ALA A 113 -3.92 9.53 -7.91
CA ALA A 113 -5.31 9.14 -7.85
C ALA A 113 -5.48 7.61 -7.76
N SER A 114 -4.67 6.86 -8.52
CA SER A 114 -4.66 5.39 -8.45
C SER A 114 -4.26 4.90 -7.07
N LEU A 115 -3.23 5.49 -6.45
CA LEU A 115 -2.83 5.15 -5.08
C LEU A 115 -3.94 5.47 -4.08
N PHE A 116 -4.58 6.64 -4.19
CA PHE A 116 -5.66 7.02 -3.28
C PHE A 116 -6.81 6.03 -3.32
N VAL A 117 -7.23 5.60 -4.52
CA VAL A 117 -8.27 4.57 -4.69
C VAL A 117 -7.85 3.25 -4.05
N VAL A 118 -6.63 2.75 -4.31
CA VAL A 118 -6.10 1.53 -3.70
C VAL A 118 -6.15 1.61 -2.18
N PHE A 119 -5.76 2.76 -1.60
CA PHE A 119 -5.71 2.90 -0.14
C PHE A 119 -7.10 3.06 0.51
N THR A 120 -8.13 3.53 -0.21
CA THR A 120 -9.50 3.42 0.30
C THR A 120 -9.90 1.95 0.49
N MET A 121 -9.55 1.08 -0.47
CA MET A 121 -9.86 -0.35 -0.42
C MET A 121 -9.01 -1.09 0.62
N TYR A 122 -7.75 -0.69 0.80
CA TYR A 122 -6.89 -1.19 1.87
C TYR A 122 -7.53 -0.93 3.25
N GLY A 123 -7.94 0.31 3.52
CA GLY A 123 -8.66 0.67 4.76
C GLY A 123 -10.01 -0.03 4.88
N GLY A 124 -10.76 -0.06 3.78
CA GLY A 124 -12.05 -0.74 3.69
C GLY A 124 -11.99 -2.22 4.03
N GLY A 125 -10.92 -2.91 3.59
CA GLY A 125 -10.70 -4.32 3.89
C GLY A 125 -10.66 -4.61 5.38
N PHE A 126 -10.01 -3.77 6.18
CA PHE A 126 -10.00 -3.91 7.64
C PHE A 126 -11.36 -3.62 8.27
N ALA A 127 -12.09 -2.63 7.76
CA ALA A 127 -13.34 -2.19 8.35
C ALA A 127 -14.50 -3.16 8.05
N THR A 128 -14.47 -3.83 6.91
CA THR A 128 -15.54 -4.77 6.49
C THR A 128 -15.38 -6.17 7.07
N ILE A 129 -14.15 -6.56 7.48
CA ILE A 129 -13.88 -7.95 7.92
C ILE A 129 -14.66 -8.36 9.18
N PRO A 130 -14.80 -7.52 10.25
CA PRO A 130 -15.57 -7.91 11.42
C PRO A 130 -17.03 -8.20 11.09
N ALA A 131 -17.64 -7.39 10.23
CA ALA A 131 -19.01 -7.60 9.79
C ALA A 131 -19.13 -8.87 8.93
N PHE A 132 -18.16 -9.16 8.07
CA PHE A 132 -18.13 -10.39 7.28
C PHE A 132 -18.00 -11.63 8.18
N LEU A 133 -17.20 -11.55 9.26
CA LEU A 133 -17.10 -12.62 10.25
C LEU A 133 -18.43 -12.82 10.98
N ALA A 134 -19.15 -11.74 11.33
CA ALA A 134 -20.47 -11.80 11.95
C ALA A 134 -21.50 -12.47 11.02
N ASP A 135 -21.43 -12.18 9.72
CA ASP A 135 -22.33 -12.79 8.73
C ASP A 135 -22.12 -14.29 8.59
N ILE A 136 -20.87 -14.78 8.73
CA ILE A 136 -20.53 -16.20 8.54
C ILE A 136 -20.59 -17.00 9.84
N PHE A 137 -20.07 -16.46 10.94
CA PHE A 137 -19.85 -17.19 12.20
C PHE A 137 -20.79 -16.76 13.33
N GLY A 138 -21.65 -15.75 13.09
CA GLY A 138 -22.52 -15.17 14.10
C GLY A 138 -21.80 -14.13 14.97
N PRO A 139 -22.58 -13.24 15.64
CA PRO A 139 -22.03 -12.03 16.26
C PRO A 139 -21.28 -12.25 17.59
N GLN A 140 -21.57 -13.33 18.33
CA GLN A 140 -21.13 -13.48 19.73
C GLN A 140 -19.61 -13.61 19.90
N ASN A 141 -18.94 -14.32 18.99
CA ASN A 141 -17.51 -14.62 19.08
C ASN A 141 -16.65 -13.88 18.05
N VAL A 142 -17.20 -12.86 17.37
CA VAL A 142 -16.50 -12.12 16.30
C VAL A 142 -15.16 -11.57 16.76
N GLY A 143 -15.08 -10.98 17.95
CA GLY A 143 -13.83 -10.42 18.47
C GLY A 143 -12.73 -11.48 18.62
N ALA A 144 -13.05 -12.66 19.14
CA ALA A 144 -12.09 -13.74 19.32
C ALA A 144 -11.64 -14.37 17.97
N ILE A 145 -12.56 -14.49 17.01
CA ILE A 145 -12.28 -15.00 15.66
C ILE A 145 -11.47 -13.95 14.88
N HIS A 146 -11.83 -12.68 14.98
CA HIS A 146 -11.10 -11.57 14.35
C HIS A 146 -9.67 -11.47 14.89
N GLY A 147 -9.47 -11.58 16.21
CA GLY A 147 -8.12 -11.59 16.79
C GLY A 147 -7.24 -12.68 16.20
N ALA A 148 -7.77 -13.88 15.97
CA ALA A 148 -7.05 -14.94 15.27
C ALA A 148 -6.82 -14.61 13.78
N LEU A 149 -7.79 -13.98 13.11
CA LEU A 149 -7.68 -13.58 11.71
C LEU A 149 -6.60 -12.52 11.49
N LEU A 150 -6.36 -11.62 12.45
CA LEU A 150 -5.35 -10.58 12.38
C LEU A 150 -3.91 -11.11 12.26
N THR A 151 -3.65 -12.39 12.48
CA THR A 151 -2.36 -13.02 12.13
C THR A 151 -2.05 -12.90 10.64
N ALA A 152 -3.07 -12.78 9.77
CA ALA A 152 -2.91 -12.48 8.35
C ALA A 152 -2.22 -11.13 8.12
N TRP A 153 -2.54 -10.12 8.94
CA TRP A 153 -1.87 -8.84 8.90
C TRP A 153 -0.39 -8.94 9.30
N SER A 154 -0.08 -9.70 10.34
CA SER A 154 1.31 -9.91 10.77
C SER A 154 2.15 -10.55 9.67
N VAL A 155 1.61 -11.57 8.98
CA VAL A 155 2.27 -12.19 7.83
C VAL A 155 2.44 -11.19 6.68
N ALA A 156 1.40 -10.45 6.35
CA ALA A 156 1.40 -9.46 5.29
C ALA A 156 2.40 -8.31 5.57
N ALA A 157 2.54 -7.89 6.82
CA ALA A 157 3.46 -6.83 7.23
C ALA A 157 4.94 -7.19 6.96
N VAL A 158 5.27 -8.46 7.00
CA VAL A 158 6.61 -8.97 6.63
C VAL A 158 6.67 -9.27 5.13
N ALA A 159 5.70 -9.98 4.60
CA ALA A 159 5.70 -10.43 3.21
C ALA A 159 5.65 -9.26 2.21
N GLY A 160 4.84 -8.23 2.47
CA GLY A 160 4.68 -7.09 1.56
C GLY A 160 5.98 -6.36 1.24
N PRO A 161 6.67 -5.80 2.24
CA PRO A 161 7.95 -5.14 2.03
C PRO A 161 9.03 -6.05 1.45
N VAL A 162 9.10 -7.33 1.88
CA VAL A 162 10.07 -8.30 1.35
C VAL A 162 9.84 -8.55 -0.14
N ILE A 163 8.60 -8.82 -0.55
CA ILE A 163 8.25 -9.07 -1.95
C ILE A 163 8.60 -7.85 -2.82
N ILE A 164 8.19 -6.66 -2.40
CA ILE A 164 8.45 -5.43 -3.17
C ILE A 164 9.95 -5.12 -3.24
N THR A 165 10.68 -5.31 -2.16
CA THR A 165 12.14 -5.10 -2.14
C THR A 165 12.84 -6.08 -3.07
N GLU A 166 12.48 -7.36 -3.02
CA GLU A 166 13.07 -8.38 -3.89
C GLU A 166 12.76 -8.12 -5.37
N LEU A 167 11.50 -7.79 -5.70
CA LEU A 167 11.11 -7.42 -7.07
C LEU A 167 11.87 -6.17 -7.55
N SER A 168 12.03 -5.17 -6.69
CA SER A 168 12.80 -3.96 -6.99
C SER A 168 14.27 -4.28 -7.25
N ASN A 169 14.88 -5.15 -6.43
CA ASN A 169 16.27 -5.56 -6.59
C ASN A 169 16.48 -6.34 -7.90
N ARG A 170 15.59 -7.26 -8.23
CA ARG A 170 15.63 -8.00 -9.50
C ARG A 170 15.45 -7.08 -10.69
N ALA A 171 14.52 -6.14 -10.63
CA ALA A 171 14.34 -5.14 -11.68
C ALA A 171 15.58 -4.26 -11.88
N LYS A 172 16.23 -3.83 -10.78
CA LYS A 172 17.50 -3.07 -10.84
C LYS A 172 18.65 -3.90 -11.41
N ALA A 173 18.76 -5.19 -11.05
CA ALA A 173 19.78 -6.09 -11.55
C ALA A 173 19.62 -6.40 -13.05
N ALA A 174 18.40 -6.39 -13.56
CA ALA A 174 18.11 -6.59 -14.98
C ALA A 174 18.45 -5.37 -15.87
N LEU A 175 18.67 -4.20 -15.26
CA LEU A 175 19.13 -3.01 -15.99
C LEU A 175 20.64 -3.10 -16.28
N PRO A 176 21.12 -2.70 -17.48
CA PRO A 176 22.54 -2.68 -17.79
C PRO A 176 23.32 -1.91 -16.71
N SER A 177 24.31 -2.56 -16.10
CA SER A 177 25.04 -2.08 -14.92
C SER A 177 25.65 -0.67 -15.06
N GLY A 178 25.89 -0.21 -16.30
CA GLY A 178 26.38 1.13 -16.58
C GLY A 178 25.33 2.24 -16.51
N ALA A 179 24.05 1.94 -16.76
CA ALA A 179 23.03 2.98 -16.89
C ALA A 179 22.63 3.60 -15.53
N ILE A 180 22.57 2.78 -14.47
CA ILE A 180 22.22 3.27 -13.11
C ILE A 180 23.42 3.95 -12.48
N TYR A 181 24.60 3.34 -12.56
CA TYR A 181 25.83 3.89 -11.98
C TYR A 181 26.18 5.26 -12.57
N ASN A 182 26.10 5.40 -13.91
CA ASN A 182 26.34 6.67 -14.55
C ASN A 182 25.29 7.73 -14.16
N LYS A 183 24.00 7.39 -14.08
CA LYS A 183 22.93 8.34 -13.70
C LYS A 183 23.07 8.85 -12.27
N VAL A 184 23.44 7.99 -11.32
CA VAL A 184 23.70 8.38 -9.92
C VAL A 184 24.99 9.15 -9.80
N LYS A 185 26.07 8.75 -10.51
CA LYS A 185 27.36 9.44 -10.50
C LYS A 185 27.27 10.83 -11.10
N PHE A 186 26.59 11.00 -12.23
CA PHE A 186 26.39 12.32 -12.84
C PHE A 186 25.51 13.23 -11.98
N ALA A 187 24.46 12.71 -11.34
CA ALA A 187 23.63 13.49 -10.42
C ALA A 187 24.40 13.95 -9.20
N SER A 188 25.22 13.07 -8.60
CA SER A 188 26.05 13.41 -7.43
C SER A 188 27.19 14.39 -7.78
N LEU A 189 27.81 14.25 -8.95
CA LEU A 189 28.86 15.17 -9.42
C LEU A 189 28.28 16.56 -9.74
N ALA A 190 27.10 16.63 -10.36
CA ALA A 190 26.42 17.89 -10.63
C ALA A 190 26.00 18.60 -9.33
N GLN A 191 25.54 17.86 -8.32
CA GLN A 191 25.23 18.40 -7.00
C GLN A 191 26.50 18.89 -6.26
N GLN A 192 27.59 18.15 -6.33
CA GLN A 192 28.88 18.54 -5.74
C GLN A 192 29.47 19.78 -6.44
N ALA A 193 29.36 19.85 -7.77
CA ALA A 193 29.80 21.02 -8.54
C ALA A 193 28.99 22.27 -8.16
N LYS A 194 27.68 22.16 -8.06
CA LYS A 194 26.80 23.25 -7.64
C LYS A 194 27.03 23.69 -6.19
N ALA A 195 27.29 22.74 -5.30
CA ALA A 195 27.65 23.05 -3.90
C ALA A 195 29.01 23.77 -3.80
N LYS A 196 30.02 23.34 -4.58
CA LYS A 196 31.31 24.02 -4.67
C LYS A 196 31.20 25.44 -5.25
N GLU A 197 30.35 25.63 -6.24
CA GLU A 197 30.11 26.96 -6.83
C GLU A 197 29.46 27.90 -5.79
N VAL A 198 28.48 27.45 -5.05
CA VAL A 198 27.84 28.23 -3.98
C VAL A 198 28.84 28.57 -2.85
N ILE A 199 29.63 27.60 -2.42
CA ILE A 199 30.67 27.80 -1.40
C ILE A 199 31.70 28.81 -1.86
N ASN A 200 32.20 28.69 -3.07
CA ASN A 200 33.20 29.62 -3.64
C ASN A 200 32.64 31.02 -3.83
N LYS A 201 31.35 31.21 -4.06
CA LYS A 201 30.70 32.50 -4.28
C LYS A 201 30.33 33.21 -2.97
N GLU A 202 29.96 32.49 -1.95
CA GLU A 202 29.47 33.08 -0.70
C GLU A 202 30.51 33.13 0.44
N TRP A 203 31.51 32.22 0.41
CA TRP A 203 32.47 32.09 1.52
C TRP A 203 33.55 33.18 1.54
N PRO A 204 34.10 33.69 0.41
CA PRO A 204 35.08 34.76 0.46
C PRO A 204 34.55 36.08 1.01
N ALA A 205 33.24 36.31 0.92
CA ALA A 205 32.64 37.57 1.38
C ALA A 205 32.39 37.63 2.91
N LYS A 206 32.65 36.55 3.63
CA LYS A 206 32.41 36.46 5.08
C LYS A 206 33.69 36.43 5.90
N LEU A 207 34.87 36.42 5.30
CA LEU A 207 36.17 36.36 5.97
C LEU A 207 37.01 37.62 5.73
N GLY A 208 36.49 38.64 5.11
CA GLY A 208 36.99 40.03 5.05
C GLY A 208 36.05 40.91 5.89
#